data_434a8cd8e9d2e79f5d0e629888b5269f
#
_entry.id   434a8cd8e9d2e79f5d0e629888b5269f
#
_cell.length_a   1.000
_cell.length_b   1.000
_cell.length_c   1.000
_cell.angle_alpha   90.00
_cell.angle_beta   90.00
_cell.angle_gamma   90.00
#
_symmetry.space_group_name_H-M   'P 1'
#
loop_
_entity.id
_entity.type
_entity.pdbx_description
1 polymer ?
#
loop_
_entity_poly.entity_id
_entity_poly.type
_entity_poly.pdbx_seq_one_letter_code
_entity_poly.pdbx_strand_id
1 'polypeptide(L)'
;MITCLLAVSVLGGKSQAQDLLSNVYGRDYQLLNGKWGAIVDLYDQGERMQVYKNRKPQDNKQFYEYSFDGGLVLNVPADFNSQMPELKFYEGTVWYGRSFDTPKTDGKRLFLYFGAVSYRSKIYLNGEKIASHEGGFTPFQVEITDKVKQKDNFLVVKVNNTRTCLLYTSP
;
A
#
# COMPACT_ATOMS: atom_id res chain seq x y z
N MET A 1 -1.10 -11.61 -0.52
CA MET A 1 -2.50 -11.16 -0.36
C MET A 1 -2.49 -9.83 0.39
N ILE A 2 -3.08 -8.79 -0.17
CA ILE A 2 -3.13 -7.46 0.46
C ILE A 2 -4.56 -7.25 0.94
N THR A 3 -4.78 -7.23 2.26
CA THR A 3 -6.04 -6.76 2.85
C THR A 3 -5.74 -5.42 3.51
N CYS A 4 -6.31 -4.33 2.99
CA CYS A 4 -6.10 -2.99 3.52
C CYS A 4 -7.35 -2.51 4.26
N LEU A 5 -7.18 -2.19 5.54
CA LEU A 5 -8.24 -1.74 6.44
C LEU A 5 -7.84 -0.39 7.04
N LEU A 6 -8.76 0.57 7.05
CA LEU A 6 -8.59 1.81 7.80
C LEU A 6 -9.26 1.63 9.18
N ALA A 7 -8.49 1.56 10.25
CA ALA A 7 -9.01 1.38 11.61
C ALA A 7 -8.86 2.66 12.45
N VAL A 8 -9.84 2.94 13.28
CA VAL A 8 -9.92 4.14 14.12
C VAL A 8 -9.84 3.77 15.60
N SER A 9 -8.94 4.37 16.38
CA SER A 9 -8.82 4.11 17.84
C SER A 9 -8.67 5.38 18.67
N VAL A 10 -9.04 5.32 19.95
CA VAL A 10 -9.10 6.44 20.89
C VAL A 10 -7.92 6.43 21.85
N LEU A 11 -7.32 7.62 22.02
CA LEU A 11 -6.55 8.20 23.13
C LEU A 11 -5.18 7.63 23.58
N GLY A 12 -4.22 8.54 23.49
CA GLY A 12 -3.36 8.96 24.60
C GLY A 12 -2.07 8.19 24.85
N GLY A 13 -0.93 8.83 24.60
CA GLY A 13 0.35 8.46 25.17
C GLY A 13 1.41 8.07 24.13
N LYS A 14 2.51 8.82 24.08
CA LYS A 14 3.71 8.50 23.32
C LYS A 14 4.29 7.19 23.84
N SER A 15 4.10 6.09 23.11
CA SER A 15 4.82 4.84 23.30
C SER A 15 5.52 4.47 21.99
N GLN A 16 6.82 4.20 22.06
CA GLN A 16 7.65 3.83 20.91
C GLN A 16 7.51 2.35 20.49
N ALA A 17 6.65 1.58 21.13
CA ALA A 17 6.26 0.26 20.65
C ALA A 17 4.95 0.43 19.85
N GLN A 18 4.96 0.11 18.56
CA GLN A 18 3.72 -0.02 17.80
C GLN A 18 3.00 -1.27 18.30
N ASP A 19 2.19 -1.14 19.34
CA ASP A 19 1.30 -2.21 19.75
C ASP A 19 0.38 -2.54 18.57
N LEU A 20 0.38 -3.80 18.14
CA LEU A 20 -0.54 -4.26 17.10
C LEU A 20 -1.98 -3.98 17.55
N LEU A 21 -2.76 -3.36 16.69
CA LEU A 21 -4.18 -3.15 16.92
C LEU A 21 -4.85 -4.51 17.15
N SER A 22 -5.25 -4.76 18.37
CA SER A 22 -6.11 -5.90 18.69
C SER A 22 -7.55 -5.60 18.27
N ASN A 23 -8.30 -6.66 17.94
CA ASN A 23 -9.72 -6.58 17.58
C ASN A 23 -10.00 -5.54 16.47
N VAL A 24 -9.26 -5.63 15.36
CA VAL A 24 -9.39 -4.71 14.22
C VAL A 24 -10.83 -4.68 13.68
N TYR A 25 -11.48 -5.86 13.60
CA TYR A 25 -12.84 -6.00 13.07
C TYR A 25 -13.94 -5.53 14.03
N GLY A 26 -13.63 -5.32 15.30
CA GLY A 26 -14.54 -4.73 16.29
C GLY A 26 -14.46 -3.20 16.39
N ARG A 27 -13.67 -2.56 15.52
CA ARG A 27 -13.49 -1.10 15.46
C ARG A 27 -14.20 -0.52 14.24
N ASP A 28 -14.45 0.78 14.26
CA ASP A 28 -14.88 1.47 13.04
C ASP A 28 -13.78 1.37 11.99
N TYR A 29 -14.11 0.90 10.81
CA TYR A 29 -13.15 0.77 9.71
C TYR A 29 -13.76 1.03 8.34
N GLN A 30 -12.91 1.42 7.40
CA GLN A 30 -13.22 1.53 5.99
C GLN A 30 -12.35 0.52 5.22
N LEU A 31 -13.00 -0.33 4.42
CA LEU A 31 -12.28 -1.25 3.54
C LEU A 31 -11.71 -0.51 2.32
N LEU A 32 -10.41 -0.70 2.11
CA LEU A 32 -9.74 -0.26 0.88
C LEU A 32 -9.55 -1.43 -0.11
N ASN A 33 -10.37 -2.49 0.04
CA ASN A 33 -10.38 -3.63 -0.87
C ASN A 33 -11.02 -3.28 -2.22
N GLY A 34 -10.75 -4.06 -3.25
CA GLY A 34 -11.31 -3.90 -4.58
C GLY A 34 -10.24 -3.57 -5.63
N LYS A 35 -10.60 -2.80 -6.64
CA LYS A 35 -9.72 -2.47 -7.76
C LYS A 35 -8.71 -1.39 -7.38
N TRP A 36 -7.42 -1.65 -7.65
CA TRP A 36 -6.33 -0.71 -7.50
C TRP A 36 -5.62 -0.54 -8.83
N GLY A 37 -5.21 0.66 -9.16
CA GLY A 37 -4.28 0.89 -10.25
C GLY A 37 -2.96 0.19 -9.95
N ALA A 38 -2.33 -0.42 -10.96
CA ALA A 38 -1.08 -1.13 -10.77
C ALA A 38 -0.06 -0.78 -11.86
N ILE A 39 1.22 -0.85 -11.49
CA ILE A 39 2.35 -0.65 -12.40
C ILE A 39 3.34 -1.79 -12.15
N VAL A 40 3.68 -2.53 -13.20
CA VAL A 40 4.73 -3.56 -13.16
C VAL A 40 6.07 -2.88 -13.41
N ASP A 41 6.96 -2.91 -12.44
CA ASP A 41 8.25 -2.23 -12.47
C ASP A 41 9.37 -3.24 -12.73
N LEU A 42 9.54 -3.58 -14.00
CA LEU A 42 10.46 -4.63 -14.45
C LEU A 42 11.92 -4.38 -14.04
N TYR A 43 12.31 -3.12 -13.89
CA TYR A 43 13.70 -2.73 -13.63
C TYR A 43 13.90 -2.12 -12.24
N ASP A 44 12.87 -2.16 -11.38
CA ASP A 44 12.85 -1.57 -10.04
C ASP A 44 13.29 -0.07 -10.02
N GLN A 45 12.88 0.66 -11.05
CA GLN A 45 13.22 2.09 -11.23
C GLN A 45 12.15 3.03 -10.65
N GLY A 46 11.01 2.52 -10.22
CA GLY A 46 9.87 3.33 -9.80
C GLY A 46 10.18 4.28 -8.63
N GLU A 47 11.10 3.92 -7.72
CA GLU A 47 11.53 4.86 -6.67
C GLU A 47 12.32 6.03 -7.25
N ARG A 48 13.23 5.78 -8.17
CA ARG A 48 14.00 6.83 -8.86
C ARG A 48 13.09 7.73 -9.68
N MET A 49 12.11 7.14 -10.36
CA MET A 49 11.09 7.84 -11.14
C MET A 49 10.01 8.50 -10.27
N GLN A 50 10.05 8.29 -8.96
CA GLN A 50 9.11 8.84 -7.98
C GLN A 50 7.64 8.48 -8.30
N VAL A 51 7.38 7.25 -8.74
CA VAL A 51 6.04 6.73 -9.07
C VAL A 51 5.04 6.97 -7.92
N TYR A 52 5.52 6.90 -6.68
CA TYR A 52 4.73 7.14 -5.48
C TYR A 52 4.15 8.55 -5.35
N LYS A 53 4.64 9.51 -6.12
CA LYS A 53 4.09 10.89 -6.14
C LYS A 53 2.86 11.02 -7.03
N ASN A 54 2.54 10.00 -7.83
CA ASN A 54 1.40 9.99 -8.75
C ASN A 54 1.27 11.29 -9.54
N ARG A 55 2.38 11.74 -10.12
CA ARG A 55 2.40 12.98 -10.90
C ARG A 55 1.54 12.83 -12.14
N LYS A 56 0.73 13.86 -12.41
CA LYS A 56 -0.08 13.92 -13.62
C LYS A 56 0.53 14.90 -14.62
N PRO A 57 0.45 14.63 -15.93
CA PRO A 57 0.87 15.58 -16.94
C PRO A 57 0.13 16.91 -16.75
N GLN A 58 0.84 18.01 -16.78
CA GLN A 58 0.25 19.36 -16.70
C GLN A 58 -0.16 19.87 -18.09
N ASP A 59 0.43 19.30 -19.14
CA ASP A 59 0.11 19.58 -20.52
C ASP A 59 0.28 18.32 -21.41
N ASN A 60 -0.17 18.38 -22.66
CA ASN A 60 -0.10 17.28 -23.62
C ASN A 60 1.33 16.95 -24.09
N LYS A 61 2.35 17.71 -23.68
CA LYS A 61 3.76 17.47 -24.02
C LYS A 61 4.51 16.74 -22.93
N GLN A 62 3.91 16.65 -21.71
CA GLN A 62 4.50 15.90 -20.60
C GLN A 62 4.05 14.45 -20.66
N PHE A 63 5.00 13.56 -20.69
CA PHE A 63 4.78 12.13 -20.63
C PHE A 63 5.43 11.57 -19.35
N TYR A 64 4.66 10.80 -18.60
CA TYR A 64 5.18 9.99 -17.50
C TYR A 64 5.06 8.51 -17.89
N GLU A 65 6.21 7.85 -17.94
CA GLU A 65 6.30 6.42 -18.32
C GLU A 65 5.49 5.53 -17.37
N TYR A 66 5.42 5.92 -16.10
CA TYR A 66 4.69 5.19 -15.07
C TYR A 66 3.50 6.03 -14.59
N SER A 67 2.29 5.58 -14.87
CA SER A 67 1.05 6.21 -14.42
C SER A 67 0.07 5.15 -13.92
N PHE A 68 -0.65 5.47 -12.83
CA PHE A 68 -1.75 4.63 -12.36
C PHE A 68 -3.05 4.87 -13.14
N ASP A 69 -3.11 5.94 -13.95
CA ASP A 69 -4.30 6.28 -14.72
C ASP A 69 -4.31 5.52 -16.06
N GLY A 70 -5.41 4.81 -16.32
CA GLY A 70 -5.61 4.10 -17.59
C GLY A 70 -4.72 2.88 -17.83
N GLY A 71 -3.92 2.48 -16.82
CA GLY A 71 -3.03 1.34 -16.88
C GLY A 71 -3.65 0.04 -16.37
N LEU A 72 -2.78 -0.85 -15.91
CA LEU A 72 -3.17 -2.11 -15.30
C LEU A 72 -4.01 -1.89 -14.04
N VAL A 73 -5.04 -2.72 -13.86
CA VAL A 73 -5.87 -2.75 -12.65
C VAL A 73 -5.83 -4.15 -12.06
N LEU A 74 -5.49 -4.23 -10.78
CA LEU A 74 -5.45 -5.48 -10.03
C LEU A 74 -6.42 -5.42 -8.84
N ASN A 75 -6.98 -6.58 -8.48
CA ASN A 75 -7.85 -6.69 -7.33
C ASN A 75 -7.03 -6.86 -6.04
N VAL A 76 -7.48 -6.24 -4.98
CA VAL A 76 -6.91 -6.36 -3.62
C VAL A 76 -8.07 -6.72 -2.68
N PRO A 77 -7.95 -7.77 -1.85
CA PRO A 77 -6.80 -8.65 -1.67
C PRO A 77 -6.73 -9.77 -2.71
N ALA A 78 -5.61 -9.90 -3.39
CA ALA A 78 -5.24 -11.08 -4.17
C ALA A 78 -3.73 -11.05 -4.47
N ASP A 79 -3.14 -12.15 -4.90
CA ASP A 79 -1.80 -12.14 -5.45
C ASP A 79 -1.85 -11.69 -6.92
N PHE A 80 -0.84 -10.98 -7.37
CA PHE A 80 -0.82 -10.46 -8.74
C PHE A 80 -0.50 -11.54 -9.78
N ASN A 81 0.19 -12.62 -9.36
CA ASN A 81 0.57 -13.69 -10.27
C ASN A 81 -0.63 -14.48 -10.79
N SER A 82 -1.71 -14.58 -10.00
CA SER A 82 -2.93 -15.30 -10.39
C SER A 82 -3.92 -14.48 -11.21
N GLN A 83 -3.73 -13.16 -11.29
CA GLN A 83 -4.72 -12.27 -11.91
C GLN A 83 -4.53 -12.07 -13.41
N MET A 84 -3.31 -12.28 -13.89
CA MET A 84 -2.98 -12.09 -15.31
C MET A 84 -1.99 -13.15 -15.79
N PRO A 85 -2.18 -13.72 -16.99
CA PRO A 85 -1.25 -14.70 -17.57
C PRO A 85 0.20 -14.19 -17.65
N GLU A 86 0.37 -12.92 -17.99
CA GLU A 86 1.67 -12.26 -18.15
C GLU A 86 2.44 -12.16 -16.83
N LEU A 87 1.74 -12.14 -15.69
CA LEU A 87 2.32 -12.03 -14.37
C LEU A 87 2.51 -13.39 -13.69
N LYS A 88 2.05 -14.49 -14.31
CA LYS A 88 2.02 -15.82 -13.69
C LYS A 88 3.36 -16.26 -13.07
N PHE A 89 4.46 -15.94 -13.73
CA PHE A 89 5.81 -16.28 -13.30
C PHE A 89 6.65 -15.06 -12.99
N TYR A 90 6.02 -13.87 -12.91
CA TYR A 90 6.74 -12.65 -12.63
C TYR A 90 7.22 -12.62 -11.18
N GLU A 91 8.51 -12.40 -11.01
CA GLU A 91 9.15 -12.09 -9.74
C GLU A 91 9.78 -10.71 -9.84
N GLY A 92 9.39 -9.80 -8.96
CA GLY A 92 9.86 -8.43 -9.00
C GLY A 92 8.93 -7.46 -8.30
N THR A 93 8.98 -6.23 -8.76
CA THR A 93 8.28 -5.11 -8.15
C THR A 93 6.97 -4.79 -8.87
N VAL A 94 5.89 -4.69 -8.10
CA VAL A 94 4.60 -4.15 -8.53
C VAL A 94 4.21 -3.01 -7.60
N TRP A 95 3.82 -1.90 -8.18
CA TRP A 95 3.27 -0.75 -7.47
C TRP A 95 1.75 -0.77 -7.54
N TYR A 96 1.12 -0.55 -6.41
CA TYR A 96 -0.33 -0.43 -6.29
C TYR A 96 -0.69 0.99 -5.87
N GLY A 97 -1.68 1.59 -6.52
CA GLY A 97 -2.13 2.95 -6.21
C GLY A 97 -3.65 3.01 -6.07
N ARG A 98 -4.12 3.74 -5.05
CA ARG A 98 -5.53 3.96 -4.80
C ARG A 98 -5.81 5.30 -4.13
N SER A 99 -6.83 6.01 -4.61
CA SER A 99 -7.39 7.17 -3.93
C SER A 99 -8.40 6.74 -2.87
N PHE A 100 -8.48 7.49 -1.78
CA PHE A 100 -9.50 7.32 -0.76
C PHE A 100 -9.76 8.64 -0.01
N ASP A 101 -10.97 8.76 0.54
CA ASP A 101 -11.32 9.84 1.43
C ASP A 101 -11.26 9.37 2.88
N THR A 102 -10.87 10.27 3.77
CA THR A 102 -10.76 9.96 5.19
C THR A 102 -12.14 10.07 5.84
N PRO A 103 -12.59 9.08 6.62
CA PRO A 103 -13.79 9.23 7.41
C PRO A 103 -13.62 10.35 8.44
N LYS A 104 -14.73 10.93 8.90
CA LYS A 104 -14.69 11.89 10.00
C LYS A 104 -14.11 11.22 11.25
N THR A 105 -13.10 11.81 11.83
CA THR A 105 -12.33 11.16 12.89
C THR A 105 -12.74 11.57 14.29
N ASP A 106 -13.36 12.75 14.44
CA ASP A 106 -13.79 13.29 15.74
C ASP A 106 -12.71 13.15 16.84
N GLY A 107 -11.45 13.42 16.48
CA GLY A 107 -10.28 13.29 17.38
C GLY A 107 -9.73 11.87 17.55
N LYS A 108 -10.24 10.88 16.81
CA LYS A 108 -9.75 9.50 16.84
C LYS A 108 -8.47 9.34 16.01
N ARG A 109 -7.60 8.41 16.43
CA ARG A 109 -6.39 8.04 15.67
C ARG A 109 -6.76 7.17 14.49
N LEU A 110 -6.07 7.38 13.36
CA LEU A 110 -6.24 6.63 12.11
C LEU A 110 -5.03 5.73 11.85
N PHE A 111 -5.32 4.51 11.43
CA PHE A 111 -4.31 3.53 11.06
C PHE A 111 -4.63 2.89 9.73
N LEU A 112 -3.62 2.70 8.89
CA LEU A 112 -3.65 1.73 7.82
C LEU A 112 -3.28 0.36 8.39
N TYR A 113 -4.15 -0.62 8.19
CA TYR A 113 -3.90 -2.00 8.60
C TYR A 113 -3.75 -2.88 7.35
N PHE A 114 -2.67 -3.63 7.30
CA PHE A 114 -2.37 -4.60 6.26
C PHE A 114 -2.38 -5.99 6.89
N GLY A 115 -3.28 -6.87 6.41
CA GLY A 115 -3.37 -8.25 6.90
C GLY A 115 -2.15 -9.09 6.50
N ALA A 116 -1.67 -8.88 5.28
CA ALA A 116 -0.43 -9.48 4.79
C ALA A 116 0.01 -8.78 3.49
N VAL A 117 1.31 -8.62 3.30
CA VAL A 117 1.91 -8.17 2.03
C VAL A 117 3.18 -8.97 1.78
N SER A 118 3.18 -9.78 0.74
CA SER A 118 4.31 -10.65 0.45
C SER A 118 5.21 -10.06 -0.65
N TYR A 119 6.49 -9.90 -0.46
CA TYR A 119 7.29 -10.20 0.73
C TYR A 119 7.83 -8.92 1.36
N ARG A 120 8.41 -8.03 0.53
CA ARG A 120 8.87 -6.70 0.95
C ARG A 120 7.90 -5.65 0.47
N SER A 121 7.58 -4.70 1.33
CA SER A 121 6.71 -3.60 0.97
C SER A 121 7.23 -2.25 1.47
N LYS A 122 6.92 -1.21 0.70
CA LYS A 122 7.07 0.18 1.10
C LYS A 122 5.75 0.90 0.88
N ILE A 123 5.33 1.62 1.89
CA ILE A 123 4.03 2.30 1.92
C ILE A 123 4.27 3.80 1.79
N TYR A 124 3.56 4.41 0.86
CA TYR A 124 3.61 5.85 0.61
C TYR A 124 2.20 6.42 0.72
N LEU A 125 2.07 7.56 1.37
CA LEU A 125 0.81 8.30 1.48
C LEU A 125 1.05 9.74 1.02
N ASN A 126 0.25 10.21 0.08
CA ASN A 126 0.33 11.56 -0.47
C ASN A 126 1.74 11.94 -0.97
N GLY A 127 2.48 10.95 -1.51
CA GLY A 127 3.83 11.14 -2.04
C GLY A 127 4.97 11.06 -1.01
N GLU A 128 4.67 10.73 0.25
CA GLU A 128 5.66 10.54 1.31
C GLU A 128 5.74 9.07 1.73
N LYS A 129 6.94 8.56 1.95
CA LYS A 129 7.14 7.22 2.52
C LYS A 129 6.79 7.25 4.00
N ILE A 130 5.85 6.40 4.40
CA ILE A 130 5.36 6.34 5.79
C ILE A 130 5.77 5.06 6.52
N ALA A 131 6.04 3.97 5.77
CA ALA A 131 6.47 2.70 6.36
C ALA A 131 7.20 1.81 5.37
N SER A 132 7.85 0.77 5.90
CA SER A 132 8.29 -0.40 5.17
C SER A 132 8.06 -1.64 6.03
N HIS A 133 7.78 -2.77 5.38
CA HIS A 133 7.57 -4.05 6.04
C HIS A 133 8.20 -5.17 5.23
N GLU A 134 8.72 -6.16 5.92
CA GLU A 134 9.25 -7.39 5.34
C GLU A 134 8.62 -8.58 6.07
N GLY A 135 8.00 -9.49 5.30
CA GLY A 135 7.29 -10.65 5.81
C GLY A 135 6.01 -10.91 5.01
N GLY A 136 5.77 -12.17 4.66
CA GLY A 136 4.66 -12.54 3.77
C GLY A 136 3.32 -12.77 4.46
N PHE A 137 3.34 -13.07 5.76
CA PHE A 137 2.15 -13.62 6.47
C PHE A 137 1.81 -12.87 7.75
N THR A 138 2.62 -11.90 8.15
CA THR A 138 2.41 -11.13 9.37
C THR A 138 1.65 -9.84 9.08
N PRO A 139 0.58 -9.55 9.83
CA PRO A 139 -0.08 -8.27 9.73
C PRO A 139 0.80 -7.14 10.27
N PHE A 140 0.64 -5.96 9.70
CA PHE A 140 1.26 -4.75 10.21
C PHE A 140 0.35 -3.55 10.04
N GLN A 141 0.65 -2.48 10.74
CA GLN A 141 -0.12 -1.25 10.73
C GLN A 141 0.78 -0.03 10.72
N VAL A 142 0.22 1.07 10.24
CA VAL A 142 0.90 2.37 10.20
C VAL A 142 -0.08 3.43 10.63
N GLU A 143 0.31 4.23 11.62
CA GLU A 143 -0.48 5.41 12.01
C GLU A 143 -0.37 6.50 10.94
N ILE A 144 -1.51 7.05 10.57
CA ILE A 144 -1.64 8.07 9.53
C ILE A 144 -2.42 9.32 10.00
N THR A 145 -2.70 9.43 11.28
CA THR A 145 -3.55 10.50 11.87
C THR A 145 -3.18 11.89 11.37
N ASP A 146 -1.89 12.24 11.45
CA ASP A 146 -1.37 13.56 11.07
C ASP A 146 -0.91 13.65 9.59
N LYS A 147 -1.12 12.58 8.80
CA LYS A 147 -0.62 12.47 7.42
C LYS A 147 -1.72 12.47 6.38
N VAL A 148 -2.97 12.33 6.81
CA VAL A 148 -4.13 12.28 5.90
C VAL A 148 -4.76 13.65 5.73
N LYS A 149 -5.32 13.86 4.53
CA LYS A 149 -6.23 14.95 4.21
C LYS A 149 -7.67 14.44 4.37
N GLN A 150 -8.63 15.35 4.46
CA GLN A 150 -10.05 14.98 4.48
C GLN A 150 -10.49 14.26 3.19
N LYS A 151 -9.96 14.70 2.05
CA LYS A 151 -10.29 14.15 0.72
C LYS A 151 -9.05 13.96 -0.12
N ASP A 152 -9.19 13.16 -1.15
CA ASP A 152 -8.18 12.95 -2.20
C ASP A 152 -6.82 12.49 -1.65
N ASN A 153 -6.85 11.60 -0.67
CA ASN A 153 -5.63 10.90 -0.28
C ASN A 153 -5.24 9.89 -1.35
N PHE A 154 -3.96 9.77 -1.62
CA PHE A 154 -3.43 8.77 -2.53
C PHE A 154 -2.46 7.85 -1.81
N LEU A 155 -2.86 6.59 -1.69
CA LEU A 155 -2.07 5.53 -1.08
C LEU A 155 -1.34 4.76 -2.17
N VAL A 156 -0.03 4.62 -2.02
CA VAL A 156 0.80 3.80 -2.89
C VAL A 156 1.51 2.72 -2.08
N VAL A 157 1.43 1.50 -2.56
CA VAL A 157 2.10 0.34 -1.96
C VAL A 157 3.03 -0.27 -3.00
N LYS A 158 4.34 -0.14 -2.77
CA LYS A 158 5.34 -0.90 -3.51
C LYS A 158 5.43 -2.29 -2.92
N VAL A 159 5.28 -3.32 -3.73
CA VAL A 159 5.39 -4.74 -3.33
C VAL A 159 6.49 -5.38 -4.17
N ASN A 160 7.38 -6.12 -3.53
CA ASN A 160 8.39 -6.90 -4.21
C ASN A 160 8.33 -8.34 -3.71
N ASN A 161 8.07 -9.30 -4.62
CA ASN A 161 7.98 -10.72 -4.31
C ASN A 161 9.22 -11.51 -4.73
N THR A 162 10.32 -10.83 -5.10
CA THR A 162 11.56 -11.49 -5.49
C THR A 162 12.00 -12.46 -4.39
N ARG A 163 12.20 -13.70 -4.77
CA ARG A 163 12.68 -14.75 -3.88
C ARG A 163 14.17 -14.57 -3.61
N THR A 164 14.54 -14.69 -2.35
CA THR A 164 15.93 -14.66 -1.93
C THR A 164 16.27 -15.97 -1.22
N CYS A 165 17.53 -16.31 -1.12
CA CYS A 165 17.98 -17.53 -0.43
C CYS A 165 17.42 -17.65 1.00
N LEU A 166 17.24 -16.52 1.68
CA LEU A 166 16.68 -16.46 3.04
C LEU A 166 15.18 -16.88 3.10
N LEU A 167 14.45 -16.78 1.99
CA LEU A 167 13.03 -17.19 1.95
C LEU A 167 12.86 -18.70 1.91
N TYR A 168 13.87 -19.45 1.50
CA TYR A 168 13.83 -20.91 1.46
C TYR A 168 14.17 -21.56 2.80
N THR A 169 14.70 -20.81 3.76
CA THR A 169 15.12 -21.31 5.07
C THR A 169 14.17 -20.93 6.20
N SER A 170 13.12 -20.16 5.92
CA SER A 170 12.06 -19.89 6.89
C SER A 170 11.08 -21.05 6.93
N PRO A 171 10.85 -21.64 8.11
CA PRO A 171 9.87 -22.71 8.28
C PRO A 171 8.44 -22.25 8.01
#